data_d039bbce05e75aad08cc99ab3d81d048
#
_entry.id   d039bbce05e75aad08cc99ab3d81d048
#
_cell.length_a   1.000
_cell.length_b   1.000
_cell.length_c   1.000
_cell.angle_alpha   90.00
_cell.angle_beta   90.00
_cell.angle_gamma   90.00
#
_symmetry.space_group_name_H-M   'P 1'
#
loop_
_entity.id
_entity.type
_entity.pdbx_description
1 polymer ?
#
loop_
_entity_poly.entity_id
_entity_poly.type
_entity_poly.pdbx_seq_one_letter_code
_entity_poly.pdbx_strand_id
1 'polypeptide(L)'
;MADRIPTTRLSGERVLDDEGVSGVRRSGARDRRPIRALIVTLMMVAVLLVVALVGFMVLANTPAFTIVSIDAVETEHLTPDNIAKLASIADGTTLLTFDEAQITTNLKRNPWVGSVSYTREFPDKLLIEVTERKVDCLVKMSTGSVCWCLGDDDVWIEPINLTVLDGQSANDVALALAQDMGAVLITDVPTAMSPSAGEAATDEVLKAITQYREQFSKEFAASIVRFSASSVESISCTLKSGVEVSLGAPNNIDIKEEVVKQILEKHPNQVTYINVRVPAQPSYRKLGVETVSEGTGVTVDIDPNATTSPTTPVDPTQQQTQDPTTTDATGDGTDATQTTQDGPVTGEEGTDTEGMIQGDDGYWYTYEEYYGLD
;
A
#
# COMPACT_ATOMS: atom_id res chain seq x y z
N MET A 1 -95.45 8.37 40.80
CA MET A 1 -95.78 9.69 41.42
C MET A 1 -95.18 10.72 40.52
N ALA A 2 -95.94 11.19 39.59
CA ALA A 2 -96.80 12.40 39.71
C ALA A 2 -95.90 13.60 39.99
N ASP A 3 -95.91 14.70 39.29
CA ASP A 3 -96.93 15.31 38.44
C ASP A 3 -96.33 16.62 37.89
N ARG A 4 -96.63 16.93 36.72
CA ARG A 4 -97.38 18.02 36.15
C ARG A 4 -96.61 19.24 35.62
N ILE A 5 -96.81 19.37 34.34
CA ILE A 5 -96.91 20.58 33.49
C ILE A 5 -97.90 21.59 34.04
N PRO A 6 -97.86 22.88 33.76
CA PRO A 6 -98.42 23.41 32.50
C PRO A 6 -97.69 24.68 31.94
N THR A 7 -97.62 24.78 30.61
CA THR A 7 -98.33 25.58 29.63
C THR A 7 -98.78 26.97 30.03
N THR A 8 -98.43 27.98 29.20
CA THR A 8 -99.42 28.85 28.50
C THR A 8 -98.66 30.05 27.91
N ARG A 9 -98.55 30.11 26.53
CA ARG A 9 -99.33 31.00 25.61
C ARG A 9 -99.28 32.51 26.00
N LEU A 10 -99.06 33.41 25.11
CA LEU A 10 -99.43 33.79 23.77
C LEU A 10 -98.80 35.18 23.47
N SER A 11 -98.32 35.31 22.24
CA SER A 11 -98.94 36.15 21.20
C SER A 11 -98.59 37.64 21.17
N GLY A 12 -98.21 38.03 20.00
CA GLY A 12 -98.39 39.42 19.49
C GLY A 12 -97.14 39.99 18.90
N GLU A 13 -97.03 39.80 17.64
CA GLU A 13 -97.38 40.72 16.54
C GLU A 13 -96.22 41.68 16.19
N ARG A 14 -95.72 41.48 14.99
CA ARG A 14 -95.22 42.39 13.94
C ARG A 14 -94.85 43.79 14.33
N VAL A 15 -93.74 44.25 13.87
CA VAL A 15 -93.59 45.32 12.88
C VAL A 15 -92.18 45.24 12.25
N LEU A 16 -92.21 45.30 10.90
CA LEU A 16 -91.08 45.53 9.98
C LEU A 16 -90.52 46.92 10.24
N ASP A 17 -89.20 47.03 10.10
CA ASP A 17 -88.49 48.09 9.37
C ASP A 17 -87.00 47.80 9.49
N ASP A 18 -86.47 47.38 8.46
CA ASP A 18 -85.53 47.92 7.45
C ASP A 18 -84.50 48.92 8.00
N GLU A 19 -83.37 48.70 7.50
CA GLU A 19 -82.13 49.48 7.39
C GLU A 19 -80.95 49.11 8.23
N GLY A 20 -79.88 48.87 7.50
CA GLY A 20 -78.51 49.13 7.95
C GLY A 20 -77.58 47.97 8.06
N VAL A 21 -77.30 47.32 6.92
CA VAL A 21 -76.11 46.54 6.73
C VAL A 21 -74.90 47.46 6.81
N SER A 22 -74.21 47.42 7.90
CA SER A 22 -72.81 47.83 7.90
C SER A 22 -71.96 46.68 8.44
N GLY A 23 -71.56 45.82 7.49
CA GLY A 23 -70.52 44.80 7.70
C GLY A 23 -69.20 45.46 8.10
N VAL A 24 -68.90 45.48 9.36
CA VAL A 24 -67.58 45.78 9.83
C VAL A 24 -66.67 44.62 9.41
N ARG A 25 -66.11 44.76 8.20
CA ARG A 25 -64.91 44.03 7.85
C ARG A 25 -63.82 44.41 8.85
N ARG A 26 -63.58 43.59 9.85
CA ARG A 26 -62.33 43.58 10.58
C ARG A 26 -61.26 43.17 9.59
N SER A 27 -60.66 44.14 8.92
CA SER A 27 -59.38 43.98 8.27
C SER A 27 -58.41 43.68 9.36
N GLY A 28 -58.04 42.37 9.46
CA GLY A 28 -56.90 41.95 10.26
C GLY A 28 -55.65 42.62 9.71
N ALA A 29 -55.34 43.78 10.27
CA ALA A 29 -54.02 44.36 10.09
C ALA A 29 -53.02 43.32 10.61
N ARG A 30 -52.53 42.46 9.71
CA ARG A 30 -51.37 41.61 10.01
C ARG A 30 -50.31 42.54 10.53
N ASP A 31 -50.03 42.40 11.82
CA ASP A 31 -49.03 43.18 12.54
C ASP A 31 -47.63 42.82 11.92
N ARG A 32 -47.20 43.63 10.96
CA ARG A 32 -45.93 43.46 10.25
C ARG A 32 -44.74 43.91 11.10
N ARG A 33 -45.00 44.30 12.34
CA ARG A 33 -44.00 44.77 13.30
C ARG A 33 -42.94 43.70 13.63
N PRO A 34 -43.30 42.39 13.90
CA PRO A 34 -42.28 41.38 14.18
C PRO A 34 -41.41 41.06 12.96
N ILE A 35 -42.00 41.12 11.74
CA ILE A 35 -41.24 40.83 10.50
C ILE A 35 -40.25 41.97 10.20
N ARG A 36 -40.61 43.21 10.43
CA ARG A 36 -39.71 44.34 10.26
C ARG A 36 -38.60 44.35 11.30
N ALA A 37 -38.88 43.99 12.54
CA ALA A 37 -37.87 43.83 13.58
C ALA A 37 -36.89 42.70 13.22
N LEU A 38 -37.38 41.57 12.73
CA LEU A 38 -36.52 40.45 12.25
C LEU A 38 -35.62 40.86 11.08
N ILE A 39 -36.14 41.60 10.10
CA ILE A 39 -35.37 42.10 8.96
C ILE A 39 -34.28 43.08 9.44
N VAL A 40 -34.62 43.98 10.37
CA VAL A 40 -33.65 44.96 10.91
C VAL A 40 -32.56 44.27 11.71
N THR A 41 -32.91 43.27 12.55
CA THR A 41 -31.91 42.49 13.27
C THR A 41 -31.01 41.67 12.31
N LEU A 42 -31.58 41.07 11.26
CA LEU A 42 -30.81 40.34 10.24
C LEU A 42 -29.87 41.28 9.48
N MET A 43 -30.35 42.50 9.10
CA MET A 43 -29.48 43.49 8.47
C MET A 43 -28.37 43.97 9.42
N MET A 44 -28.69 44.18 10.70
CA MET A 44 -27.67 44.58 11.69
C MET A 44 -26.60 43.51 11.88
N VAL A 45 -27.00 42.24 11.93
CA VAL A 45 -26.07 41.10 12.00
C VAL A 45 -25.21 41.02 10.72
N ALA A 46 -25.82 41.20 9.55
CA ALA A 46 -25.10 41.20 8.28
C ALA A 46 -24.06 42.34 8.20
N VAL A 47 -24.45 43.56 8.65
CA VAL A 47 -23.51 44.70 8.70
C VAL A 47 -22.36 44.42 9.69
N LEU A 48 -22.68 43.86 10.88
CA LEU A 48 -21.63 43.48 11.84
C LEU A 48 -20.68 42.42 11.27
N LEU A 49 -21.21 41.44 10.54
CA LEU A 49 -20.36 40.42 9.87
C LEU A 49 -19.49 41.07 8.78
N VAL A 50 -20.01 41.99 7.99
CA VAL A 50 -19.22 42.70 6.97
C VAL A 50 -18.12 43.55 7.63
N VAL A 51 -18.44 44.29 8.70
CA VAL A 51 -17.44 45.07 9.44
C VAL A 51 -16.37 44.17 10.06
N ALA A 52 -16.77 43.05 10.64
CA ALA A 52 -15.84 42.07 11.18
C ALA A 52 -14.92 41.46 10.09
N LEU A 53 -15.52 41.14 8.91
CA LEU A 53 -14.76 40.58 7.77
C LEU A 53 -13.76 41.62 7.22
N VAL A 54 -14.18 42.87 7.06
CA VAL A 54 -13.27 43.94 6.61
C VAL A 54 -12.20 44.22 7.67
N GLY A 55 -12.56 44.26 8.93
CA GLY A 55 -11.62 44.44 10.03
C GLY A 55 -10.59 43.28 10.08
N PHE A 56 -11.04 42.05 9.92
CA PHE A 56 -10.16 40.88 9.81
C PHE A 56 -9.24 40.97 8.58
N MET A 57 -9.77 41.35 7.42
CA MET A 57 -9.00 41.46 6.20
C MET A 57 -7.91 42.54 6.30
N VAL A 58 -8.19 43.68 6.95
CA VAL A 58 -7.19 44.72 7.22
C VAL A 58 -6.15 44.22 8.18
N LEU A 59 -6.57 43.56 9.27
CA LEU A 59 -5.65 43.02 10.28
C LEU A 59 -4.75 41.93 9.68
N ALA A 60 -5.31 41.03 8.89
CA ALA A 60 -4.61 39.93 8.24
C ALA A 60 -3.50 40.41 7.27
N ASN A 61 -3.66 41.58 6.66
CA ASN A 61 -2.66 42.16 5.76
C ASN A 61 -1.81 43.26 6.41
N THR A 62 -1.86 43.39 7.74
CA THR A 62 -1.05 44.39 8.44
C THR A 62 0.41 43.93 8.51
N PRO A 63 1.40 44.80 8.24
CA PRO A 63 2.83 44.47 8.27
C PRO A 63 3.31 43.97 9.63
N ALA A 64 2.55 44.22 10.71
CA ALA A 64 2.88 43.75 12.05
C ALA A 64 2.86 42.21 12.20
N PHE A 65 2.19 41.49 11.30
CA PHE A 65 2.12 40.02 11.32
C PHE A 65 2.86 39.37 10.16
N THR A 66 3.67 40.14 9.43
CA THR A 66 4.52 39.61 8.37
C THR A 66 5.54 38.62 8.97
N ILE A 67 5.69 37.45 8.37
CA ILE A 67 6.67 36.44 8.79
C ILE A 67 8.07 37.02 8.53
N VAL A 68 8.82 37.30 9.58
CA VAL A 68 10.19 37.79 9.54
C VAL A 68 11.18 36.67 9.84
N SER A 69 10.82 35.76 10.73
CA SER A 69 11.63 34.61 11.11
C SER A 69 10.88 33.31 10.87
N ILE A 70 11.56 32.37 10.22
CA ILE A 70 11.12 30.98 10.10
C ILE A 70 12.07 30.17 10.96
N ASP A 71 11.57 29.67 12.05
CA ASP A 71 12.29 28.76 12.92
C ASP A 71 11.89 27.33 12.55
N ALA A 72 12.87 26.43 12.45
CA ALA A 72 12.63 25.02 12.17
C ALA A 72 13.48 24.15 13.10
N VAL A 73 12.94 23.01 13.48
CA VAL A 73 13.67 22.05 14.29
C VAL A 73 14.56 21.23 13.36
N GLU A 74 15.86 21.15 13.70
CA GLU A 74 16.80 20.30 12.96
C GLU A 74 16.44 18.84 13.15
N THR A 75 16.51 18.10 12.05
CA THR A 75 16.29 16.65 12.03
C THR A 75 17.52 15.96 11.42
N GLU A 76 17.53 14.63 11.33
CA GLU A 76 18.71 13.88 10.88
C GLU A 76 19.13 14.22 9.44
N HIS A 77 18.15 14.43 8.54
CA HIS A 77 18.40 14.69 7.11
C HIS A 77 18.05 16.11 6.67
N LEU A 78 17.43 16.91 7.51
CA LEU A 78 16.94 18.24 7.17
C LEU A 78 17.45 19.29 8.14
N THR A 79 18.24 20.22 7.66
CA THR A 79 18.67 21.40 8.43
C THR A 79 17.58 22.48 8.42
N PRO A 80 17.50 23.36 9.44
CA PRO A 80 16.54 24.48 9.49
C PRO A 80 16.57 25.35 8.22
N ASP A 81 17.76 25.64 7.70
CA ASP A 81 17.93 26.40 6.48
C ASP A 81 17.32 25.71 5.25
N ASN A 82 17.42 24.38 5.16
CA ASN A 82 16.83 23.62 4.09
C ASN A 82 15.31 23.61 4.20
N ILE A 83 14.77 23.47 5.41
CA ILE A 83 13.32 23.53 5.66
C ILE A 83 12.79 24.91 5.26
N ALA A 84 13.44 26.00 5.68
CA ALA A 84 13.03 27.35 5.35
C ALA A 84 13.06 27.63 3.82
N LYS A 85 14.10 27.16 3.12
CA LYS A 85 14.20 27.26 1.66
C LYS A 85 13.13 26.45 0.93
N LEU A 86 12.89 25.22 1.37
CA LEU A 86 11.87 24.35 0.79
C LEU A 86 10.47 24.89 1.03
N ALA A 87 10.18 25.47 2.19
CA ALA A 87 8.90 26.08 2.53
C ALA A 87 8.53 27.16 1.50
N SER A 88 9.55 27.89 0.96
CA SER A 88 9.39 28.87 -0.12
C SER A 88 8.26 29.86 0.16
N ILE A 89 8.26 30.47 1.35
CA ILE A 89 7.27 31.44 1.78
C ILE A 89 7.56 32.78 1.06
N ALA A 90 6.54 33.33 0.40
CA ALA A 90 6.69 34.58 -0.34
C ALA A 90 6.87 35.77 0.62
N ASP A 91 7.71 36.74 0.21
CA ASP A 91 7.92 37.99 0.96
C ASP A 91 6.57 38.69 1.19
N GLY A 92 6.38 39.21 2.41
CA GLY A 92 5.15 39.93 2.78
C GLY A 92 3.99 39.00 3.20
N THR A 93 4.17 37.68 3.18
CA THR A 93 3.20 36.73 3.73
C THR A 93 3.08 36.93 5.25
N THR A 94 1.84 36.92 5.78
CA THR A 94 1.59 37.11 7.20
C THR A 94 1.23 35.78 7.88
N LEU A 95 1.43 35.71 9.20
CA LEU A 95 1.02 34.56 10.02
C LEU A 95 -0.47 34.23 9.95
N LEU A 96 -1.29 35.15 9.46
CA LEU A 96 -2.74 34.97 9.33
C LEU A 96 -3.19 34.52 7.94
N THR A 97 -2.32 34.72 6.93
CA THR A 97 -2.66 34.48 5.51
C THR A 97 -1.78 33.43 4.82
N PHE A 98 -0.76 32.88 5.49
CA PHE A 98 0.07 31.86 4.86
C PHE A 98 -0.74 30.57 4.57
N ASP A 99 -0.41 29.94 3.46
CA ASP A 99 -1.07 28.72 3.00
C ASP A 99 -0.28 27.49 3.47
N GLU A 100 -0.79 26.86 4.55
CA GLU A 100 -0.20 25.64 5.12
C GLU A 100 -0.15 24.49 4.10
N ALA A 101 -1.18 24.37 3.22
CA ALA A 101 -1.24 23.29 2.24
C ALA A 101 -0.17 23.47 1.17
N GLN A 102 0.04 24.71 0.71
CA GLN A 102 1.07 25.04 -0.25
C GLN A 102 2.48 24.77 0.32
N ILE A 103 2.73 25.22 1.55
CA ILE A 103 4.02 25.01 2.22
C ILE A 103 4.27 23.50 2.45
N THR A 104 3.25 22.76 2.92
CA THR A 104 3.35 21.31 3.07
C THR A 104 3.67 20.62 1.75
N THR A 105 3.04 21.04 0.66
CA THR A 105 3.31 20.51 -0.68
C THR A 105 4.76 20.78 -1.11
N ASN A 106 5.26 21.97 -0.83
CA ASN A 106 6.65 22.32 -1.13
C ASN A 106 7.65 21.49 -0.30
N LEU A 107 7.41 21.33 0.99
CA LEU A 107 8.24 20.55 1.90
C LEU A 107 8.24 19.06 1.52
N LYS A 108 7.08 18.49 1.16
CA LYS A 108 6.94 17.09 0.72
C LYS A 108 7.62 16.77 -0.59
N ARG A 109 8.18 17.75 -1.31
CA ARG A 109 9.09 17.49 -2.45
C ARG A 109 10.40 16.84 -1.99
N ASN A 110 10.77 17.04 -0.74
CA ASN A 110 11.85 16.26 -0.14
C ASN A 110 11.28 14.93 0.35
N PRO A 111 11.77 13.77 -0.13
CA PRO A 111 11.24 12.46 0.20
C PRO A 111 11.35 12.10 1.68
N TRP A 112 12.25 12.73 2.43
CA TRP A 112 12.40 12.53 3.86
C TRP A 112 11.28 13.16 4.70
N VAL A 113 10.51 14.09 4.13
CA VAL A 113 9.42 14.76 4.83
C VAL A 113 8.19 13.85 4.92
N GLY A 114 7.90 13.35 6.10
CA GLY A 114 6.70 12.56 6.40
C GLY A 114 5.51 13.46 6.73
N SER A 115 5.57 14.18 7.85
CA SER A 115 4.53 15.12 8.27
C SER A 115 5.11 16.46 8.69
N VAL A 116 4.27 17.49 8.61
CA VAL A 116 4.65 18.86 8.93
C VAL A 116 3.61 19.46 9.87
N SER A 117 4.05 20.15 10.91
CA SER A 117 3.21 20.94 11.78
C SER A 117 3.68 22.39 11.83
N TYR A 118 2.75 23.30 12.05
CA TYR A 118 2.99 24.73 12.04
C TYR A 118 2.54 25.35 13.37
N THR A 119 3.45 26.11 14.01
CA THR A 119 3.12 26.88 15.20
C THR A 119 3.34 28.35 14.95
N ARG A 120 2.28 29.17 15.13
CA ARG A 120 2.32 30.61 14.96
C ARG A 120 2.80 31.27 16.24
N GLU A 121 3.97 31.84 16.23
CA GLU A 121 4.52 32.63 17.31
C GLU A 121 4.39 34.11 16.99
N PHE A 122 3.31 34.72 17.52
CA PHE A 122 3.03 36.12 17.30
C PHE A 122 4.10 37.02 17.95
N PRO A 123 4.49 38.15 17.30
CA PRO A 123 3.81 38.75 16.15
C PRO A 123 4.28 38.28 14.75
N ASP A 124 5.50 37.75 14.60
CA ASP A 124 6.19 37.70 13.31
C ASP A 124 7.01 36.41 13.07
N LYS A 125 6.84 35.37 13.92
CA LYS A 125 7.59 34.13 13.80
C LYS A 125 6.70 32.94 13.43
N LEU A 126 7.20 32.12 12.50
CA LEU A 126 6.58 30.83 12.15
C LEU A 126 7.56 29.71 12.52
N LEU A 127 7.14 28.84 13.45
CA LEU A 127 7.84 27.60 13.74
C LEU A 127 7.29 26.49 12.85
N ILE A 128 8.19 25.83 12.11
CA ILE A 128 7.90 24.67 11.26
C ILE A 128 8.55 23.44 11.91
N GLU A 129 7.75 22.48 12.29
CA GLU A 129 8.23 21.21 12.80
C GLU A 129 8.00 20.12 11.74
N VAL A 130 9.07 19.52 11.28
CA VAL A 130 9.04 18.43 10.31
C VAL A 130 9.29 17.13 11.06
N THR A 131 8.42 16.16 10.84
CA THR A 131 8.67 14.76 11.25
C THR A 131 9.20 14.02 10.04
N GLU A 132 10.41 13.50 10.14
CA GLU A 132 10.98 12.70 9.06
C GLU A 132 10.27 11.36 8.90
N ARG A 133 10.28 10.89 7.65
CA ARG A 133 9.78 9.58 7.28
C ARG A 133 10.71 8.51 7.82
N LYS A 134 10.15 7.50 8.47
CA LYS A 134 10.91 6.37 8.97
C LYS A 134 11.11 5.35 7.87
N VAL A 135 12.34 4.89 7.67
CA VAL A 135 12.62 3.76 6.78
C VAL A 135 12.07 2.49 7.42
N ASP A 136 11.18 1.82 6.71
CA ASP A 136 10.51 0.59 7.16
C ASP A 136 11.03 -0.64 6.40
N CYS A 137 11.31 -0.47 5.10
CA CYS A 137 11.90 -1.51 4.28
C CYS A 137 13.09 -1.00 3.47
N LEU A 138 14.05 -1.87 3.24
CA LEU A 138 15.13 -1.67 2.29
C LEU A 138 14.91 -2.63 1.11
N VAL A 139 14.61 -2.09 -0.08
CA VAL A 139 14.30 -2.87 -1.28
C VAL A 139 15.54 -2.96 -2.16
N LYS A 140 16.15 -4.15 -2.24
CA LYS A 140 17.28 -4.40 -3.12
C LYS A 140 16.77 -4.66 -4.54
N MET A 141 17.22 -3.84 -5.48
CA MET A 141 16.86 -4.01 -6.88
C MET A 141 17.50 -5.27 -7.47
N SER A 142 16.79 -5.91 -8.39
CA SER A 142 17.27 -7.14 -9.06
C SER A 142 18.52 -6.91 -9.89
N THR A 143 18.71 -5.70 -10.40
CA THR A 143 19.86 -5.29 -11.18
C THR A 143 20.77 -4.37 -10.39
N GLY A 144 22.08 -4.62 -10.43
CA GLY A 144 23.09 -3.79 -9.77
C GLY A 144 23.16 -3.98 -8.26
N SER A 145 23.89 -3.06 -7.63
CA SER A 145 24.12 -3.02 -6.17
C SER A 145 23.42 -1.82 -5.55
N VAL A 146 22.15 -1.60 -5.92
CA VAL A 146 21.35 -0.47 -5.41
C VAL A 146 20.21 -1.00 -4.55
N CYS A 147 20.06 -0.40 -3.37
CA CYS A 147 18.89 -0.55 -2.52
C CYS A 147 18.11 0.75 -2.49
N TRP A 148 16.79 0.67 -2.39
CA TRP A 148 15.93 1.81 -2.18
C TRP A 148 15.32 1.76 -0.78
N CYS A 149 15.37 2.88 -0.09
CA CYS A 149 14.65 3.06 1.18
C CYS A 149 13.17 3.27 0.88
N LEU A 150 12.32 2.49 1.57
CA LEU A 150 10.86 2.61 1.52
C LEU A 150 10.36 3.00 2.92
N GLY A 151 9.56 4.06 2.98
CA GLY A 151 8.97 4.56 4.22
C GLY A 151 7.84 3.67 4.74
N ASP A 152 7.45 3.89 5.99
CA ASP A 152 6.31 3.24 6.64
C ASP A 152 4.94 3.67 6.06
N ASP A 153 4.94 4.69 5.21
CA ASP A 153 3.79 5.17 4.42
C ASP A 153 3.85 4.71 2.93
N ASP A 154 4.63 3.67 2.64
CA ASP A 154 4.84 3.12 1.30
C ASP A 154 5.37 4.16 0.27
N VAL A 155 6.13 5.16 0.70
CA VAL A 155 6.75 6.14 -0.20
C VAL A 155 8.24 5.86 -0.33
N TRP A 156 8.74 5.90 -1.58
CA TRP A 156 10.16 5.79 -1.89
C TRP A 156 10.94 7.00 -1.38
N ILE A 157 11.99 6.77 -0.59
CA ILE A 157 12.78 7.85 0.01
C ILE A 157 13.97 8.15 -0.88
N GLU A 158 14.99 7.30 -0.85
CA GLU A 158 16.21 7.49 -1.64
C GLU A 158 16.90 6.18 -1.98
N PRO A 159 17.74 6.15 -3.03
CA PRO A 159 18.58 5.02 -3.35
C PRO A 159 19.88 5.03 -2.54
N ILE A 160 20.30 3.84 -2.09
CA ILE A 160 21.60 3.61 -1.46
C ILE A 160 22.41 2.66 -2.31
N ASN A 161 23.63 3.08 -2.70
CA ASN A 161 24.58 2.22 -3.39
C ASN A 161 25.30 1.33 -2.39
N LEU A 162 25.21 0.01 -2.57
CA LEU A 162 25.91 -0.94 -1.72
C LEU A 162 27.39 -1.00 -2.11
N THR A 163 28.27 -0.89 -1.13
CA THR A 163 29.70 -1.17 -1.30
C THR A 163 29.93 -2.64 -1.01
N VAL A 164 30.02 -3.46 -2.06
CA VAL A 164 30.25 -4.90 -1.98
C VAL A 164 31.75 -5.16 -2.16
N LEU A 165 32.38 -5.76 -1.16
CA LEU A 165 33.79 -6.14 -1.22
C LEU A 165 33.94 -7.53 -1.89
N ASP A 166 35.15 -7.81 -2.41
CA ASP A 166 35.45 -9.10 -3.03
C ASP A 166 35.12 -10.27 -2.08
N GLY A 167 34.32 -11.21 -2.58
CA GLY A 167 33.88 -12.39 -1.82
C GLY A 167 32.65 -12.17 -0.94
N GLN A 168 32.03 -10.96 -0.92
CA GLN A 168 30.78 -10.70 -0.20
C GLN A 168 29.59 -10.79 -1.15
N SER A 169 28.49 -11.32 -0.65
CA SER A 169 27.20 -11.26 -1.35
C SER A 169 26.54 -9.87 -1.18
N ALA A 170 26.06 -9.29 -2.28
CA ALA A 170 25.30 -8.04 -2.22
C ALA A 170 24.04 -8.16 -1.34
N ASN A 171 23.45 -9.36 -1.24
CA ASN A 171 22.32 -9.62 -0.37
C ASN A 171 22.70 -9.59 1.12
N ASP A 172 23.90 -10.07 1.47
CA ASP A 172 24.37 -10.05 2.86
C ASP A 172 24.72 -8.63 3.30
N VAL A 173 25.33 -7.83 2.41
CA VAL A 173 25.59 -6.39 2.66
C VAL A 173 24.29 -5.63 2.82
N ALA A 174 23.30 -5.89 1.96
CA ALA A 174 21.98 -5.27 2.06
C ALA A 174 21.26 -5.68 3.35
N LEU A 175 21.39 -6.94 3.77
CA LEU A 175 20.78 -7.43 5.02
C LEU A 175 21.39 -6.76 6.25
N ALA A 176 22.73 -6.64 6.29
CA ALA A 176 23.41 -5.95 7.36
C ALA A 176 22.97 -4.48 7.45
N LEU A 177 22.90 -3.77 6.30
CA LEU A 177 22.43 -2.40 6.23
C LEU A 177 20.98 -2.27 6.71
N ALA A 178 20.08 -3.16 6.28
CA ALA A 178 18.69 -3.15 6.71
C ALA A 178 18.57 -3.35 8.22
N GLN A 179 19.37 -4.25 8.78
CA GLN A 179 19.41 -4.50 10.24
C GLN A 179 19.91 -3.28 11.02
N ASP A 180 20.93 -2.59 10.53
CA ASP A 180 21.45 -1.34 11.16
C ASP A 180 20.39 -0.23 11.14
N MET A 181 19.61 -0.15 10.09
CA MET A 181 18.50 0.81 9.96
C MET A 181 17.23 0.37 10.72
N GLY A 182 17.20 -0.85 11.26
CA GLY A 182 16.00 -1.43 11.87
C GLY A 182 14.86 -1.69 10.88
N ALA A 183 15.20 -1.83 9.59
CA ALA A 183 14.29 -2.06 8.48
C ALA A 183 14.26 -3.55 8.08
N VAL A 184 13.23 -3.94 7.32
CA VAL A 184 13.13 -5.27 6.73
C VAL A 184 13.71 -5.25 5.31
N LEU A 185 14.58 -6.20 4.98
CA LEU A 185 15.10 -6.31 3.62
C LEU A 185 14.08 -6.98 2.69
N ILE A 186 13.89 -6.43 1.50
CA ILE A 186 13.14 -7.04 0.40
C ILE A 186 14.10 -7.27 -0.77
N THR A 187 14.17 -8.52 -1.25
CA THR A 187 15.07 -8.91 -2.37
C THR A 187 14.28 -9.57 -3.51
N ASP A 188 14.98 -9.80 -4.61
CA ASP A 188 14.46 -10.55 -5.76
C ASP A 188 13.18 -9.95 -6.36
N VAL A 189 13.02 -8.63 -6.23
CA VAL A 189 11.87 -7.91 -6.78
C VAL A 189 11.86 -7.94 -8.31
N PRO A 190 10.69 -7.82 -8.96
CA PRO A 190 10.61 -7.78 -10.43
C PRO A 190 11.50 -6.72 -11.04
N THR A 191 12.17 -7.04 -12.15
CA THR A 191 13.06 -6.11 -12.87
C THR A 191 12.34 -4.90 -13.46
N ALA A 192 11.03 -4.99 -13.64
CA ALA A 192 10.17 -3.90 -14.13
C ALA A 192 9.89 -2.83 -13.06
N MET A 193 10.24 -3.06 -11.78
CA MET A 193 10.07 -2.11 -10.70
C MET A 193 10.96 -0.88 -10.93
N SER A 194 10.35 0.31 -10.91
CA SER A 194 11.03 1.57 -11.18
C SER A 194 10.72 2.58 -10.08
N PRO A 195 11.45 2.56 -8.97
CA PRO A 195 11.24 3.48 -7.86
C PRO A 195 11.60 4.92 -8.24
N SER A 196 10.84 5.86 -7.70
CA SER A 196 11.07 7.31 -7.85
C SER A 196 10.93 7.99 -6.49
N ALA A 197 11.91 8.77 -6.10
CA ALA A 197 11.95 9.43 -4.80
C ALA A 197 10.75 10.37 -4.60
N GLY A 198 10.06 10.21 -3.46
CA GLY A 198 8.84 10.95 -3.13
C GLY A 198 7.55 10.38 -3.72
N GLU A 199 7.62 9.36 -4.55
CA GLU A 199 6.44 8.70 -5.11
C GLU A 199 6.04 7.47 -4.29
N ALA A 200 4.74 7.14 -4.32
CA ALA A 200 4.22 5.97 -3.63
C ALA A 200 4.62 4.67 -4.36
N ALA A 201 5.00 3.66 -3.61
CA ALA A 201 5.26 2.31 -4.11
C ALA A 201 3.94 1.62 -4.44
N THR A 202 3.65 1.49 -5.74
CA THR A 202 2.36 0.95 -6.22
C THR A 202 2.44 -0.49 -6.70
N ASP A 203 3.63 -1.09 -6.63
CA ASP A 203 3.88 -2.45 -7.09
C ASP A 203 3.06 -3.49 -6.34
N GLU A 204 2.46 -4.43 -7.07
CA GLU A 204 1.62 -5.48 -6.49
C GLU A 204 2.40 -6.40 -5.55
N VAL A 205 3.68 -6.64 -5.85
CA VAL A 205 4.56 -7.45 -5.01
C VAL A 205 4.80 -6.79 -3.65
N LEU A 206 5.06 -5.48 -3.63
CA LEU A 206 5.23 -4.73 -2.37
C LEU A 206 3.94 -4.69 -1.57
N LYS A 207 2.80 -4.45 -2.21
CA LYS A 207 1.48 -4.52 -1.57
C LYS A 207 1.20 -5.89 -0.94
N ALA A 208 1.59 -6.96 -1.63
CA ALA A 208 1.43 -8.32 -1.11
C ALA A 208 2.33 -8.57 0.12
N ILE A 209 3.55 -8.02 0.15
CA ILE A 209 4.43 -8.08 1.32
C ILE A 209 3.87 -7.26 2.48
N THR A 210 3.39 -6.03 2.22
CA THR A 210 2.73 -5.19 3.23
C THR A 210 1.53 -5.92 3.83
N GLN A 211 0.70 -6.57 3.00
CA GLN A 211 -0.42 -7.38 3.47
C GLN A 211 0.01 -8.53 4.41
N TYR A 212 1.11 -9.22 4.10
CA TYR A 212 1.67 -10.22 5.01
C TYR A 212 2.12 -9.61 6.34
N ARG A 213 2.83 -8.48 6.30
CA ARG A 213 3.35 -7.80 7.49
C ARG A 213 2.25 -7.27 8.40
N GLU A 214 1.14 -6.79 7.83
CA GLU A 214 -0.01 -6.27 8.58
C GLU A 214 -0.84 -7.39 9.23
N GLN A 215 -0.97 -8.54 8.56
CA GLN A 215 -1.81 -9.64 9.04
C GLN A 215 -1.08 -10.64 9.93
N PHE A 216 0.24 -10.74 9.84
CA PHE A 216 1.02 -11.54 10.78
C PHE A 216 0.94 -10.98 12.20
N SER A 217 1.00 -11.87 13.19
CA SER A 217 1.17 -11.42 14.57
C SER A 217 2.45 -10.60 14.72
N LYS A 218 2.45 -9.64 15.65
CA LYS A 218 3.59 -8.75 15.88
C LYS A 218 4.87 -9.52 16.20
N GLU A 219 4.75 -10.62 16.94
CA GLU A 219 5.86 -11.50 17.33
C GLU A 219 6.45 -12.20 16.10
N PHE A 220 5.59 -12.71 15.21
CA PHE A 220 6.03 -13.39 14.00
C PHE A 220 6.62 -12.40 13.00
N ALA A 221 5.96 -11.29 12.74
CA ALA A 221 6.48 -10.23 11.89
C ALA A 221 7.84 -9.72 12.36
N ALA A 222 8.02 -9.52 13.68
CA ALA A 222 9.31 -9.11 14.26
C ALA A 222 10.42 -10.18 14.15
N SER A 223 10.06 -11.43 13.88
CA SER A 223 11.03 -12.50 13.64
C SER A 223 11.56 -12.54 12.20
N ILE A 224 10.92 -11.85 11.26
CA ILE A 224 11.30 -11.82 9.84
C ILE A 224 12.38 -10.75 9.64
N VAL A 225 13.45 -11.12 8.95
CA VAL A 225 14.56 -10.20 8.60
C VAL A 225 14.59 -9.88 7.11
N ARG A 226 14.03 -10.75 6.27
CA ARG A 226 14.05 -10.57 4.82
C ARG A 226 12.79 -11.18 4.19
N PHE A 227 12.26 -10.50 3.17
CA PHE A 227 11.38 -11.06 2.17
C PHE A 227 12.11 -11.21 0.84
N SER A 228 11.77 -12.25 0.07
CA SER A 228 12.17 -12.43 -1.31
C SER A 228 10.91 -12.62 -2.14
N ALA A 229 10.73 -11.86 -3.23
CA ALA A 229 9.49 -11.84 -3.96
C ALA A 229 9.67 -11.45 -5.43
N SER A 230 9.84 -12.43 -6.30
CA SER A 230 9.89 -12.24 -7.75
C SER A 230 8.50 -12.06 -8.39
N SER A 231 7.45 -12.53 -7.74
CA SER A 231 6.04 -12.33 -8.10
C SER A 231 5.16 -12.46 -6.87
N VAL A 232 3.88 -12.09 -7.00
CA VAL A 232 2.89 -12.22 -5.91
C VAL A 232 2.73 -13.67 -5.46
N GLU A 233 2.87 -14.64 -6.37
CA GLU A 233 2.77 -16.07 -6.06
C GLU A 233 4.07 -16.67 -5.52
N SER A 234 5.19 -15.94 -5.59
CA SER A 234 6.53 -16.43 -5.24
C SER A 234 7.14 -15.63 -4.09
N ILE A 235 6.34 -15.38 -3.05
CA ILE A 235 6.80 -14.69 -1.85
C ILE A 235 7.36 -15.70 -0.87
N SER A 236 8.56 -15.45 -0.36
CA SER A 236 9.18 -16.15 0.76
C SER A 236 9.71 -15.17 1.80
N CYS A 237 9.92 -15.63 3.02
CA CYS A 237 10.57 -14.83 4.05
C CYS A 237 11.65 -15.65 4.74
N THR A 238 12.65 -14.95 5.30
CA THR A 238 13.70 -15.53 6.14
C THR A 238 13.53 -15.02 7.56
N LEU A 239 13.50 -15.94 8.50
CA LEU A 239 13.41 -15.63 9.92
C LEU A 239 14.79 -15.34 10.52
N LYS A 240 14.85 -14.68 11.68
CA LYS A 240 16.07 -14.45 12.45
C LYS A 240 16.83 -15.72 12.78
N SER A 241 16.11 -16.86 12.88
CA SER A 241 16.69 -18.18 13.06
C SER A 241 17.40 -18.73 11.83
N GLY A 242 17.35 -18.05 10.68
CA GLY A 242 17.87 -18.51 9.40
C GLY A 242 16.92 -19.46 8.64
N VAL A 243 15.73 -19.75 9.19
CA VAL A 243 14.74 -20.58 8.49
C VAL A 243 14.12 -19.80 7.36
N GLU A 244 14.13 -20.36 6.17
CA GLU A 244 13.42 -19.84 5.01
C GLU A 244 11.99 -20.40 4.98
N VAL A 245 11.00 -19.53 4.77
CA VAL A 245 9.58 -19.90 4.69
C VAL A 245 9.00 -19.48 3.35
N SER A 246 8.60 -20.43 2.52
CA SER A 246 7.89 -20.17 1.27
C SER A 246 6.40 -19.94 1.55
N LEU A 247 5.96 -18.71 1.36
CA LEU A 247 4.62 -18.23 1.69
C LEU A 247 3.65 -18.28 0.50
N GLY A 248 4.15 -17.98 -0.73
CA GLY A 248 3.31 -17.83 -1.92
C GLY A 248 2.45 -16.58 -1.90
N ALA A 249 1.27 -16.63 -2.50
CA ALA A 249 0.32 -15.51 -2.54
C ALA A 249 -0.25 -15.18 -1.12
N PRO A 250 -0.63 -13.91 -0.84
CA PRO A 250 -1.10 -13.47 0.48
C PRO A 250 -2.56 -13.87 0.76
N ASN A 251 -2.78 -15.18 0.88
CA ASN A 251 -4.06 -15.76 1.28
C ASN A 251 -3.87 -16.65 2.51
N ASN A 252 -4.90 -16.81 3.34
CA ASN A 252 -4.88 -17.64 4.56
C ASN A 252 -3.64 -17.38 5.44
N ILE A 253 -3.29 -16.11 5.62
CA ILE A 253 -2.03 -15.66 6.23
C ILE A 253 -1.91 -16.13 7.68
N ASP A 254 -2.98 -16.03 8.43
CA ASP A 254 -3.12 -16.52 9.81
C ASP A 254 -2.87 -18.03 9.94
N ILE A 255 -3.43 -18.81 9.00
CA ILE A 255 -3.24 -20.27 8.96
C ILE A 255 -1.79 -20.61 8.60
N LYS A 256 -1.19 -19.87 7.65
CA LYS A 256 0.22 -20.06 7.29
C LYS A 256 1.14 -19.81 8.47
N GLU A 257 0.90 -18.73 9.21
CA GLU A 257 1.67 -18.41 10.42
C GLU A 257 1.56 -19.52 11.46
N GLU A 258 0.33 -19.98 11.74
CA GLU A 258 0.08 -21.04 12.73
C GLU A 258 0.80 -22.34 12.36
N VAL A 259 0.75 -22.75 11.08
CA VAL A 259 1.47 -23.93 10.58
C VAL A 259 2.98 -23.79 10.75
N VAL A 260 3.52 -22.62 10.42
CA VAL A 260 4.97 -22.36 10.60
C VAL A 260 5.36 -22.48 12.07
N LYS A 261 4.61 -21.86 12.97
CA LYS A 261 4.84 -21.93 14.42
C LYS A 261 4.82 -23.36 14.93
N GLN A 262 3.82 -24.15 14.54
CA GLN A 262 3.70 -25.57 14.95
C GLN A 262 4.88 -26.43 14.46
N ILE A 263 5.36 -26.20 13.23
CA ILE A 263 6.54 -26.92 12.70
C ILE A 263 7.78 -26.55 13.48
N LEU A 264 7.99 -25.26 13.77
CA LEU A 264 9.14 -24.78 14.53
C LEU A 264 9.13 -25.28 15.98
N GLU A 265 7.97 -25.33 16.63
CA GLU A 265 7.81 -25.89 17.99
C GLU A 265 8.07 -27.39 18.04
N LYS A 266 7.59 -28.15 17.05
CA LYS A 266 7.84 -29.60 16.98
C LYS A 266 9.30 -29.95 16.69
N HIS A 267 10.03 -29.06 16.01
CA HIS A 267 11.40 -29.30 15.55
C HIS A 267 12.32 -28.12 15.85
N PRO A 268 12.54 -27.79 17.13
CA PRO A 268 13.33 -26.62 17.53
C PRO A 268 14.77 -26.73 17.00
N ASN A 269 15.20 -25.69 16.28
CA ASN A 269 16.55 -25.57 15.68
C ASN A 269 16.94 -26.72 14.72
N GLN A 270 15.97 -27.44 14.18
CA GLN A 270 16.22 -28.56 13.27
C GLN A 270 15.74 -28.28 11.85
N VAL A 271 14.98 -27.23 11.63
CA VAL A 271 14.37 -26.90 10.34
C VAL A 271 15.15 -25.79 9.67
N THR A 272 15.41 -25.95 8.36
CA THR A 272 16.09 -24.94 7.52
C THR A 272 15.14 -24.29 6.50
N TYR A 273 14.09 -25.01 6.11
CA TYR A 273 13.13 -24.57 5.11
C TYR A 273 11.72 -25.07 5.44
N ILE A 274 10.71 -24.22 5.24
CA ILE A 274 9.30 -24.56 5.39
C ILE A 274 8.53 -24.03 4.18
N ASN A 275 7.66 -24.87 3.59
CA ASN A 275 6.76 -24.48 2.54
C ASN A 275 5.32 -24.52 3.06
N VAL A 276 4.67 -23.36 3.10
CA VAL A 276 3.27 -23.17 3.53
C VAL A 276 2.42 -22.49 2.45
N ARG A 277 2.83 -22.57 1.18
CA ARG A 277 2.04 -22.04 0.05
C ARG A 277 0.63 -22.64 0.07
N VAL A 278 0.51 -23.91 0.42
CA VAL A 278 -0.74 -24.62 0.68
C VAL A 278 -0.72 -25.07 2.15
N PRO A 279 -1.35 -24.33 3.07
CA PRO A 279 -1.26 -24.60 4.50
C PRO A 279 -1.78 -25.99 4.92
N ALA A 280 -2.72 -26.55 4.15
CA ALA A 280 -3.24 -27.90 4.40
C ALA A 280 -2.25 -29.04 4.09
N GLN A 281 -1.21 -28.75 3.29
CA GLN A 281 -0.16 -29.70 2.89
C GLN A 281 1.23 -29.08 3.02
N PRO A 282 1.64 -28.71 4.24
CA PRO A 282 2.95 -28.09 4.45
C PRO A 282 4.06 -29.11 4.29
N SER A 283 5.20 -28.64 3.81
CA SER A 283 6.43 -29.45 3.75
C SER A 283 7.59 -28.70 4.38
N TYR A 284 8.58 -29.41 4.90
CA TYR A 284 9.73 -28.81 5.53
C TYR A 284 10.99 -29.65 5.34
N ARG A 285 12.14 -29.02 5.46
CA ARG A 285 13.46 -29.65 5.40
C ARG A 285 14.17 -29.52 6.74
N LYS A 286 14.73 -30.61 7.22
CA LYS A 286 15.54 -30.64 8.45
C LYS A 286 17.02 -30.43 8.13
N LEU A 287 17.75 -29.93 9.11
CA LEU A 287 19.19 -29.80 9.03
C LEU A 287 19.87 -31.17 8.83
N GLY A 288 20.76 -31.25 7.84
CA GLY A 288 21.48 -32.49 7.54
C GLY A 288 20.69 -33.57 6.81
N VAL A 289 19.47 -33.26 6.35
CA VAL A 289 18.60 -34.16 5.58
C VAL A 289 18.26 -33.50 4.25
N GLU A 290 18.61 -34.17 3.13
CA GLU A 290 18.30 -33.64 1.80
C GLU A 290 16.82 -33.83 1.41
N THR A 291 16.10 -34.77 2.05
CA THR A 291 14.70 -35.06 1.74
C THR A 291 13.76 -34.10 2.46
N VAL A 292 12.71 -33.67 1.74
CA VAL A 292 11.63 -32.85 2.30
C VAL A 292 10.69 -33.73 3.13
N SER A 293 10.38 -33.31 4.34
CA SER A 293 9.42 -33.99 5.21
C SER A 293 8.05 -33.29 5.13
N GLU A 294 6.98 -34.06 5.08
CA GLU A 294 5.62 -33.53 5.14
C GLU A 294 5.25 -33.20 6.59
N GLY A 295 4.59 -32.07 6.80
CA GLY A 295 4.04 -31.63 8.07
C GLY A 295 2.52 -31.89 8.13
N THR A 296 1.96 -31.79 9.33
CA THR A 296 0.51 -31.73 9.51
C THR A 296 0.05 -30.28 9.41
N GLY A 297 -0.81 -29.97 8.43
CA GLY A 297 -1.47 -28.67 8.35
C GLY A 297 -2.53 -28.51 9.44
N VAL A 298 -2.92 -27.27 9.69
CA VAL A 298 -4.08 -26.96 10.53
C VAL A 298 -5.34 -27.27 9.72
N THR A 299 -6.18 -28.16 10.21
CA THR A 299 -7.51 -28.38 9.65
C THR A 299 -8.42 -27.25 10.11
N VAL A 300 -8.49 -26.20 9.32
CA VAL A 300 -9.53 -25.16 9.44
C VAL A 300 -10.52 -25.41 8.31
N ASP A 301 -11.81 -25.26 8.58
CA ASP A 301 -12.85 -25.26 7.54
C ASP A 301 -12.52 -24.14 6.56
N ILE A 302 -11.88 -24.51 5.45
CA ILE A 302 -11.57 -23.59 4.36
C ILE A 302 -12.91 -23.28 3.69
N ASP A 303 -13.31 -22.02 3.68
CA ASP A 303 -14.48 -21.57 2.93
C ASP A 303 -14.37 -22.08 1.49
N PRO A 304 -15.29 -22.95 1.03
CA PRO A 304 -15.22 -23.54 -0.32
C PRO A 304 -15.39 -22.50 -1.45
N ASN A 305 -15.65 -21.23 -1.09
CA ASN A 305 -15.79 -20.11 -2.02
C ASN A 305 -14.49 -19.30 -2.19
N ALA A 306 -13.43 -19.58 -1.44
CA ALA A 306 -12.13 -18.99 -1.70
C ALA A 306 -11.57 -19.57 -3.00
N THR A 307 -11.56 -18.76 -4.06
CA THR A 307 -11.10 -19.14 -5.40
C THR A 307 -9.59 -19.38 -5.39
N THR A 308 -9.17 -20.53 -4.95
CA THR A 308 -7.81 -21.03 -5.18
C THR A 308 -7.93 -22.40 -5.84
N SER A 309 -7.70 -22.43 -7.14
CA SER A 309 -7.51 -23.70 -7.84
C SER A 309 -6.30 -24.41 -7.21
N PRO A 310 -6.45 -25.63 -6.69
CA PRO A 310 -5.31 -26.37 -6.18
C PRO A 310 -4.42 -26.71 -7.37
N THR A 311 -3.23 -26.13 -7.42
CA THR A 311 -2.17 -26.64 -8.26
C THR A 311 -1.69 -27.92 -7.60
N THR A 312 -2.15 -29.06 -8.09
CA THR A 312 -1.70 -30.38 -7.67
C THR A 312 -0.19 -30.44 -7.87
N PRO A 313 0.62 -30.73 -6.84
CA PRO A 313 2.03 -30.99 -7.06
C PRO A 313 2.13 -32.24 -7.94
N VAL A 314 2.76 -32.12 -9.10
CA VAL A 314 3.12 -33.26 -9.92
C VAL A 314 4.21 -33.99 -9.17
N ASP A 315 3.89 -35.15 -8.62
CA ASP A 315 4.84 -36.08 -8.00
C ASP A 315 5.79 -36.58 -9.10
N PRO A 316 7.10 -36.29 -9.04
CA PRO A 316 8.05 -36.74 -10.04
C PRO A 316 8.34 -38.25 -10.01
N THR A 317 7.68 -39.01 -9.12
CA THR A 317 8.01 -40.44 -8.88
C THR A 317 7.08 -41.44 -9.59
N GLN A 318 6.11 -40.96 -10.41
CA GLN A 318 5.23 -41.86 -11.17
C GLN A 318 5.41 -41.79 -12.68
N GLN A 319 6.65 -41.75 -13.14
CA GLN A 319 6.95 -41.99 -14.55
C GLN A 319 7.95 -43.11 -14.72
N GLN A 320 7.58 -44.30 -14.27
CA GLN A 320 8.21 -45.56 -14.71
C GLN A 320 7.17 -46.68 -14.59
N THR A 321 6.71 -47.09 -15.73
CA THR A 321 6.23 -48.42 -16.16
C THR A 321 5.01 -48.31 -17.05
N GLN A 322 5.23 -48.11 -18.32
CA GLN A 322 4.42 -48.76 -19.35
C GLN A 322 5.34 -49.11 -20.52
N ASP A 323 5.70 -50.36 -20.54
CA ASP A 323 6.32 -51.09 -21.63
C ASP A 323 5.31 -51.25 -22.78
N PRO A 324 5.60 -50.89 -24.02
CA PRO A 324 4.71 -51.26 -25.14
C PRO A 324 5.23 -52.56 -25.78
N THR A 325 4.43 -53.56 -25.63
CA THR A 325 4.47 -54.82 -26.34
C THR A 325 4.40 -54.63 -27.86
N THR A 326 5.41 -55.18 -28.49
CA THR A 326 5.57 -55.55 -29.90
C THR A 326 4.29 -55.81 -30.69
N THR A 327 4.16 -55.23 -31.89
CA THR A 327 3.68 -55.95 -33.06
C THR A 327 4.33 -55.43 -34.33
N ASP A 328 4.86 -56.39 -35.03
CA ASP A 328 5.52 -56.51 -36.30
C ASP A 328 4.62 -56.07 -37.50
N ALA A 329 5.20 -55.43 -38.50
CA ALA A 329 4.87 -55.63 -39.93
C ALA A 329 5.75 -54.78 -40.86
N THR A 330 6.70 -55.43 -41.43
CA THR A 330 7.18 -55.48 -42.84
C THR A 330 6.79 -54.37 -43.82
N GLY A 331 7.77 -53.82 -44.57
CA GLY A 331 7.55 -53.29 -45.92
C GLY A 331 8.50 -52.17 -46.35
N ASP A 332 9.64 -52.55 -46.87
CA ASP A 332 10.23 -52.32 -48.20
C ASP A 332 10.32 -50.87 -48.76
N GLY A 333 11.54 -50.47 -49.11
CA GLY A 333 11.81 -49.93 -50.43
C GLY A 333 12.32 -48.47 -50.55
N THR A 334 13.60 -48.39 -50.86
CA THR A 334 14.31 -47.50 -51.81
C THR A 334 14.52 -46.03 -51.55
N ASP A 335 15.75 -45.71 -51.25
CA ASP A 335 16.78 -45.05 -52.12
C ASP A 335 16.69 -43.53 -52.32
N ALA A 336 17.85 -42.94 -52.09
CA ALA A 336 18.52 -41.80 -52.73
C ALA A 336 18.24 -40.39 -52.19
N THR A 337 19.24 -39.81 -51.64
CA THR A 337 20.10 -38.75 -52.15
C THR A 337 20.50 -37.77 -51.05
N GLN A 338 21.80 -37.77 -50.79
CA GLN A 338 22.53 -36.77 -50.00
C GLN A 338 22.27 -35.36 -50.51
N THR A 339 21.98 -34.48 -49.61
CA THR A 339 22.37 -33.09 -49.74
C THR A 339 22.86 -32.63 -48.36
N THR A 340 24.14 -32.42 -48.26
CA THR A 340 24.83 -31.76 -47.13
C THR A 340 24.30 -30.36 -46.98
N GLN A 341 23.71 -30.11 -45.85
CA GLN A 341 23.54 -28.76 -45.35
C GLN A 341 23.97 -28.79 -43.86
N ASP A 342 25.10 -28.14 -43.61
CA ASP A 342 25.58 -27.87 -42.27
C ASP A 342 24.53 -27.00 -41.55
N GLY A 343 23.82 -27.60 -40.62
CA GLY A 343 22.93 -26.95 -39.69
C GLY A 343 23.52 -27.04 -38.28
N PRO A 344 23.18 -26.12 -37.40
CA PRO A 344 23.71 -26.11 -36.04
C PRO A 344 23.36 -27.39 -35.29
N VAL A 345 24.29 -27.83 -34.47
CA VAL A 345 24.21 -29.08 -33.71
C VAL A 345 23.04 -29.02 -32.74
N THR A 346 22.03 -29.87 -32.91
CA THR A 346 21.01 -30.11 -31.88
C THR A 346 21.67 -30.79 -30.69
N GLY A 347 21.60 -30.15 -29.50
CA GLY A 347 22.12 -30.73 -28.28
C GLY A 347 21.40 -32.03 -27.95
N GLU A 348 22.11 -33.14 -27.98
CA GLU A 348 21.69 -34.41 -27.39
C GLU A 348 21.70 -34.29 -25.86
N GLU A 349 20.77 -34.96 -25.21
CA GLU A 349 20.72 -35.06 -23.73
C GLU A 349 22.10 -35.56 -23.23
N GLY A 350 22.83 -34.66 -22.56
CA GLY A 350 24.15 -34.99 -21.97
C GLY A 350 25.30 -34.08 -22.40
N THR A 351 25.10 -33.11 -23.31
CA THR A 351 26.11 -32.10 -23.62
C THR A 351 25.99 -30.92 -22.67
N ASP A 352 27.12 -30.61 -22.09
CA ASP A 352 27.29 -29.46 -21.17
C ASP A 352 26.99 -28.16 -21.95
N THR A 353 25.84 -27.57 -21.71
CA THR A 353 25.38 -26.30 -22.33
C THR A 353 25.78 -25.09 -21.50
N GLU A 354 26.69 -25.28 -20.53
CA GLU A 354 27.20 -24.20 -19.68
C GLU A 354 27.99 -23.21 -20.56
N GLY A 355 27.41 -22.01 -20.75
CA GLY A 355 27.95 -20.95 -21.59
C GLY A 355 27.34 -20.79 -22.98
N MET A 356 26.30 -21.54 -23.32
CA MET A 356 25.57 -21.41 -24.58
C MET A 356 24.28 -20.60 -24.41
N ILE A 357 23.87 -19.87 -25.44
CA ILE A 357 22.65 -19.06 -25.51
C ILE A 357 21.64 -19.78 -26.41
N GLN A 358 20.41 -19.98 -25.94
CA GLN A 358 19.35 -20.53 -26.75
C GLN A 358 18.70 -19.44 -27.63
N GLY A 359 18.74 -19.61 -28.95
CA GLY A 359 18.08 -18.72 -29.91
C GLY A 359 16.55 -18.90 -29.95
N ASP A 360 15.85 -17.96 -30.56
CA ASP A 360 14.40 -17.99 -30.74
C ASP A 360 13.91 -19.17 -31.62
N ASP A 361 14.83 -19.81 -32.34
CA ASP A 361 14.62 -21.00 -33.14
C ASP A 361 14.75 -22.31 -32.35
N GLY A 362 15.09 -22.21 -31.03
CA GLY A 362 15.21 -23.34 -30.12
C GLY A 362 16.58 -24.03 -30.14
N TYR A 363 17.54 -23.57 -30.95
CA TYR A 363 18.91 -24.10 -30.99
C TYR A 363 19.81 -23.38 -29.96
N TRP A 364 20.92 -24.09 -29.59
CA TRP A 364 21.92 -23.55 -28.68
C TRP A 364 23.15 -23.06 -29.46
N TYR A 365 23.58 -21.83 -29.16
CA TYR A 365 24.65 -21.11 -29.81
C TYR A 365 25.72 -20.72 -28.80
N THR A 366 26.98 -20.64 -29.21
CA THR A 366 27.98 -19.93 -28.41
C THR A 366 27.71 -18.44 -28.43
N TYR A 367 28.30 -17.72 -27.47
CA TYR A 367 28.13 -16.26 -27.39
C TYR A 367 28.57 -15.54 -28.68
N GLU A 368 29.66 -16.01 -29.29
CA GLU A 368 30.22 -15.45 -30.53
C GLU A 368 29.29 -15.70 -31.73
N GLU A 369 28.78 -16.92 -31.88
CA GLU A 369 27.84 -17.28 -32.96
C GLU A 369 26.50 -16.54 -32.81
N TYR A 370 25.99 -16.38 -31.58
CA TYR A 370 24.69 -15.71 -31.35
C TYR A 370 24.71 -14.21 -31.69
N TYR A 371 25.85 -13.54 -31.42
CA TYR A 371 26.03 -12.11 -31.69
C TYR A 371 26.81 -11.77 -32.97
N GLY A 372 27.24 -12.81 -33.76
CA GLY A 372 27.93 -12.59 -35.02
C GLY A 372 29.30 -11.90 -34.87
N LEU A 373 30.05 -12.29 -33.86
CA LEU A 373 31.35 -11.72 -33.51
C LEU A 373 32.54 -12.50 -34.11
N ASP A 374 32.43 -13.04 -35.33
CA ASP A 374 33.51 -13.67 -36.09
C ASP A 374 34.48 -12.65 -36.71
#